data_6344727e5d835d20aca6b36b70d28b97
#
_entry.id   6344727e5d835d20aca6b36b70d28b97
#
_cell.length_a   1.000
_cell.length_b   1.000
_cell.length_c   1.000
_cell.angle_alpha   90.00
_cell.angle_beta   90.00
_cell.angle_gamma   90.00
#
_symmetry.space_group_name_H-M   'P 1'
#
loop_
_entity.id
_entity.type
_entity.pdbx_description
1 polymer ?
#
loop_
_entity_poly.entity_id
_entity_poly.type
_entity_poly.pdbx_seq_one_letter_code
_entity_poly.pdbx_strand_id
1 'polypeptide(L)'
;MNLLKTFLDVISSWQPAFSKQTTFNRVRDHAIASICSIGRHTITNLIIWLGNDQKDHTAGYRLYNEYKWNVEDLFNPILKYTLNYFPDPYIVVGADDTRIRKTGKKIPGTSWGRDPMSPPFQVNLMWGQRFLQFSSLLPLYKIYNVGPRAVPIRFIHVPPLKKPGAKASNEERQNYKELVKIKNLSTAFTQEVALLRDQLNKEGCLKKLLMVC
;
A
#
# COMPACT_ATOMS: atom_id res chain seq x y z
N MET A 1 -5.51 -13.40 24.59
CA MET A 1 -5.88 -13.20 23.16
C MET A 1 -5.12 -14.22 22.33
N ASN A 2 -5.76 -15.00 21.48
CA ASN A 2 -5.08 -15.96 20.61
C ASN A 2 -4.66 -15.23 19.31
N LEU A 3 -3.37 -14.96 19.17
CA LEU A 3 -2.82 -14.20 18.03
C LEU A 3 -3.16 -14.85 16.67
N LEU A 4 -3.08 -16.17 16.58
CA LEU A 4 -3.41 -16.91 15.36
C LEU A 4 -4.89 -16.72 14.99
N LYS A 5 -5.78 -16.81 15.96
CA LYS A 5 -7.22 -16.58 15.71
C LYS A 5 -7.45 -15.16 15.20
N THR A 6 -6.91 -14.15 15.87
CA THR A 6 -7.05 -12.74 15.42
C THR A 6 -6.51 -12.53 14.01
N PHE A 7 -5.38 -13.13 13.69
CA PHE A 7 -4.80 -13.07 12.35
C PHE A 7 -5.71 -13.71 11.29
N LEU A 8 -6.25 -14.88 11.57
CA LEU A 8 -7.18 -15.57 10.67
C LEU A 8 -8.52 -14.81 10.52
N ASP A 9 -9.02 -14.18 11.59
CA ASP A 9 -10.22 -13.34 11.55
C ASP A 9 -9.99 -12.11 10.65
N VAL A 10 -8.84 -11.45 10.74
CA VAL A 10 -8.48 -10.32 9.87
C VAL A 10 -8.39 -10.77 8.41
N ILE A 11 -7.72 -11.89 8.12
CA ILE A 11 -7.66 -12.42 6.73
C ILE A 11 -9.05 -12.79 6.23
N SER A 12 -9.89 -13.41 7.05
CA SER A 12 -11.26 -13.80 6.68
C SER A 12 -12.09 -12.58 6.29
N SER A 13 -11.85 -11.42 6.91
CA SER A 13 -12.53 -10.17 6.58
C SER A 13 -12.21 -9.63 5.17
N TRP A 14 -11.17 -10.15 4.51
CA TRP A 14 -10.84 -9.82 3.12
C TRP A 14 -11.72 -10.53 2.09
N GLN A 15 -12.44 -11.58 2.48
CA GLN A 15 -13.24 -12.39 1.56
C GLN A 15 -14.15 -11.58 0.63
N PRO A 16 -14.88 -10.53 1.09
CA PRO A 16 -15.76 -9.75 0.22
C PRO A 16 -15.06 -9.02 -0.93
N ALA A 17 -13.74 -8.78 -0.83
CA ALA A 17 -12.95 -8.16 -1.90
C ALA A 17 -12.75 -9.08 -3.12
N PHE A 18 -13.06 -10.38 -2.99
CA PHE A 18 -12.81 -11.38 -4.01
C PHE A 18 -14.11 -11.94 -4.57
N SER A 19 -14.25 -11.90 -5.89
CA SER A 19 -15.41 -12.47 -6.59
C SER A 19 -15.45 -14.01 -6.61
N LYS A 20 -14.30 -14.68 -6.34
CA LYS A 20 -14.15 -16.13 -6.34
C LYS A 20 -13.51 -16.63 -5.06
N GLN A 21 -14.12 -17.60 -4.41
CA GLN A 21 -13.60 -18.25 -3.21
C GLN A 21 -12.20 -18.86 -3.42
N THR A 22 -11.94 -19.44 -4.61
CA THR A 22 -10.65 -20.03 -4.95
C THR A 22 -9.53 -18.98 -5.00
N THR A 23 -9.83 -17.75 -5.43
CA THR A 23 -8.88 -16.62 -5.41
C THR A 23 -8.61 -16.19 -3.99
N PHE A 24 -9.65 -16.01 -3.18
CA PHE A 24 -9.52 -15.69 -1.77
C PHE A 24 -8.67 -16.73 -1.02
N ASN A 25 -8.97 -18.02 -1.18
CA ASN A 25 -8.22 -19.09 -0.53
C ASN A 25 -6.72 -19.01 -0.88
N ARG A 26 -6.39 -18.72 -2.14
CA ARG A 26 -5.00 -18.57 -2.58
C ARG A 26 -4.33 -17.34 -1.96
N VAL A 27 -5.04 -16.21 -1.86
CA VAL A 27 -4.53 -15.02 -1.17
C VAL A 27 -4.27 -15.31 0.31
N ARG A 28 -5.22 -15.96 0.99
CA ARG A 28 -5.08 -16.39 2.38
C ARG A 28 -3.86 -17.28 2.58
N ASP A 29 -3.69 -18.28 1.74
CA ASP A 29 -2.59 -19.24 1.83
C ASP A 29 -1.24 -18.53 1.59
N HIS A 30 -1.16 -17.62 0.62
CA HIS A 30 0.04 -16.81 0.38
C HIS A 30 0.33 -15.84 1.55
N ALA A 31 -0.70 -15.28 2.20
CA ALA A 31 -0.52 -14.43 3.38
C ALA A 31 0.05 -15.23 4.57
N ILE A 32 -0.47 -16.44 4.81
CA ILE A 32 0.07 -17.37 5.82
C ILE A 32 1.52 -17.73 5.49
N ALA A 33 1.79 -18.13 4.25
CA ALA A 33 3.14 -18.47 3.81
C ALA A 33 4.11 -17.28 3.97
N SER A 34 3.66 -16.06 3.76
CA SER A 34 4.49 -14.85 3.93
C SER A 34 4.94 -14.64 5.39
N ILE A 35 4.13 -15.06 6.36
CA ILE A 35 4.50 -14.98 7.79
C ILE A 35 5.43 -16.14 8.17
N CYS A 36 5.19 -17.33 7.61
CA CYS A 36 5.95 -18.53 7.95
C CYS A 36 7.28 -18.64 7.21
N SER A 37 7.41 -18.02 6.02
CA SER A 37 8.60 -18.18 5.19
C SER A 37 9.79 -17.39 5.73
N ILE A 38 10.96 -18.04 5.71
CA ILE A 38 12.24 -17.43 6.05
C ILE A 38 12.93 -16.97 4.75
N GLY A 39 13.53 -15.78 4.76
CA GLY A 39 14.29 -15.25 3.64
C GLY A 39 13.46 -14.38 2.69
N ARG A 40 13.66 -14.50 1.38
CA ARG A 40 12.98 -13.64 0.40
C ARG A 40 11.53 -14.10 0.17
N HIS A 41 10.58 -13.19 0.34
CA HIS A 41 9.16 -13.43 0.05
C HIS A 41 8.88 -13.32 -1.46
N THR A 42 9.49 -14.21 -2.26
CA THR A 42 9.16 -14.37 -3.67
C THR A 42 7.96 -15.29 -3.83
N ILE A 43 7.20 -15.13 -4.92
CA ILE A 43 6.05 -16.01 -5.21
C ILE A 43 6.48 -17.48 -5.22
N THR A 44 7.63 -17.79 -5.82
CA THR A 44 8.19 -19.15 -5.82
C THR A 44 8.42 -19.68 -4.41
N ASN A 45 9.01 -18.86 -3.52
CA ASN A 45 9.27 -19.29 -2.15
C ASN A 45 7.97 -19.52 -1.37
N LEU A 46 6.95 -18.67 -1.57
CA LEU A 46 5.63 -18.87 -0.96
C LEU A 46 4.99 -20.19 -1.43
N ILE A 47 5.11 -20.53 -2.72
CA ILE A 47 4.59 -21.78 -3.29
C ILE A 47 5.28 -22.99 -2.67
N ILE A 48 6.60 -22.93 -2.48
CA ILE A 48 7.39 -24.00 -1.84
C ILE A 48 6.93 -24.17 -0.37
N TRP A 49 6.80 -23.08 0.38
CA TRP A 49 6.33 -23.12 1.77
C TRP A 49 4.91 -23.69 1.94
N LEU A 50 4.09 -23.58 0.90
CA LEU A 50 2.75 -24.19 0.86
C LEU A 50 2.76 -25.66 0.45
N GLY A 51 3.92 -26.25 0.16
CA GLY A 51 4.03 -27.63 -0.33
C GLY A 51 3.40 -27.83 -1.71
N ASN A 52 3.34 -26.78 -2.53
CA ASN A 52 2.72 -26.79 -3.85
C ASN A 52 3.75 -26.76 -4.99
N ASP A 53 5.02 -27.00 -4.71
CA ASP A 53 6.13 -26.97 -5.66
C ASP A 53 6.00 -28.03 -6.78
N GLN A 54 5.29 -29.12 -6.51
CA GLN A 54 5.02 -30.19 -7.49
C GLN A 54 3.71 -30.00 -8.26
N LYS A 55 2.96 -28.92 -8.00
CA LYS A 55 1.68 -28.62 -8.68
C LYS A 55 1.84 -27.51 -9.70
N ASP A 56 0.83 -27.34 -10.57
CA ASP A 56 0.76 -26.16 -11.44
C ASP A 56 0.67 -24.89 -10.60
N HIS A 57 1.75 -24.12 -10.61
CA HIS A 57 1.88 -22.85 -9.88
C HIS A 57 1.55 -21.62 -10.70
N THR A 58 1.14 -21.79 -11.97
CA THR A 58 0.75 -20.69 -12.86
C THR A 58 -0.30 -19.79 -12.22
N ALA A 59 -1.27 -20.39 -11.53
CA ALA A 59 -2.31 -19.66 -10.83
C ALA A 59 -1.79 -18.81 -9.64
N GLY A 60 -0.69 -19.19 -9.02
CA GLY A 60 0.00 -18.39 -8.00
C GLY A 60 0.60 -17.12 -8.59
N TYR A 61 1.22 -17.20 -9.77
CA TYR A 61 1.75 -16.03 -10.49
C TYR A 61 0.65 -15.13 -11.03
N ARG A 62 -0.43 -15.71 -11.61
CA ARG A 62 -1.59 -14.96 -12.10
C ARG A 62 -2.29 -14.17 -11.00
N LEU A 63 -2.25 -14.65 -9.77
CA LEU A 63 -2.78 -13.93 -8.62
C LEU A 63 -2.26 -12.49 -8.55
N TYR A 64 -0.99 -12.27 -8.86
CA TYR A 64 -0.34 -10.95 -8.78
C TYR A 64 -0.30 -10.20 -10.11
N ASN A 65 -0.32 -10.89 -11.23
CA ASN A 65 -0.21 -10.27 -12.55
C ASN A 65 -1.56 -9.89 -13.16
N GLU A 66 -2.61 -10.64 -12.81
CA GLU A 66 -3.95 -10.54 -13.43
C GLU A 66 -5.03 -10.28 -12.36
N TYR A 67 -4.66 -9.64 -11.24
CA TYR A 67 -5.60 -9.37 -10.16
C TYR A 67 -6.75 -8.45 -10.62
N LYS A 68 -7.95 -8.72 -10.11
CA LYS A 68 -9.19 -7.98 -10.44
C LYS A 68 -9.89 -7.42 -9.20
N TRP A 69 -9.27 -7.54 -8.02
CA TRP A 69 -9.81 -6.98 -6.79
C TRP A 69 -9.30 -5.56 -6.56
N ASN A 70 -10.09 -4.78 -5.84
CA ASN A 70 -9.65 -3.47 -5.38
C ASN A 70 -8.74 -3.64 -4.14
N VAL A 71 -7.53 -3.10 -4.22
CA VAL A 71 -6.55 -3.16 -3.12
C VAL A 71 -7.06 -2.43 -1.87
N GLU A 72 -7.86 -1.37 -2.04
CA GLU A 72 -8.43 -0.61 -0.92
C GLU A 72 -9.34 -1.47 -0.05
N ASP A 73 -10.06 -2.43 -0.64
CA ASP A 73 -10.94 -3.33 0.09
C ASP A 73 -10.19 -4.24 1.06
N LEU A 74 -8.89 -4.46 0.83
CA LEU A 74 -8.03 -5.20 1.75
C LEU A 74 -7.57 -4.33 2.94
N PHE A 75 -7.49 -3.01 2.77
CA PHE A 75 -7.15 -2.10 3.85
C PHE A 75 -8.33 -1.70 4.73
N ASN A 76 -9.55 -1.74 4.21
CA ASN A 76 -10.76 -1.36 4.94
C ASN A 76 -10.92 -2.10 6.29
N PRO A 77 -10.81 -3.44 6.37
CA PRO A 77 -10.90 -4.16 7.64
C PRO A 77 -9.79 -3.77 8.62
N ILE A 78 -8.57 -3.49 8.11
CA ILE A 78 -7.44 -3.07 8.92
C ILE A 78 -7.72 -1.69 9.54
N LEU A 79 -8.24 -0.75 8.74
CA LEU A 79 -8.64 0.56 9.24
C LEU A 79 -9.69 0.40 10.36
N LYS A 80 -10.77 -0.35 10.13
CA LYS A 80 -11.81 -0.61 11.14
C LYS A 80 -11.22 -1.16 12.44
N TYR A 81 -10.34 -2.13 12.34
CA TYR A 81 -9.68 -2.73 13.49
C TYR A 81 -8.86 -1.71 14.27
N THR A 82 -8.15 -0.81 13.58
CA THR A 82 -7.30 0.20 14.21
C THR A 82 -8.10 1.30 14.92
N LEU A 83 -9.34 1.60 14.49
CA LEU A 83 -10.18 2.64 15.10
C LEU A 83 -10.45 2.40 16.59
N ASN A 84 -10.50 1.15 17.02
CA ASN A 84 -10.74 0.79 18.43
C ASN A 84 -9.61 1.18 19.38
N TYR A 85 -8.43 1.50 18.85
CA TYR A 85 -7.25 1.85 19.65
C TYR A 85 -7.05 3.37 19.84
N PHE A 86 -7.86 4.19 19.17
CA PHE A 86 -7.75 5.64 19.31
C PHE A 86 -8.69 6.17 20.40
N PRO A 87 -8.15 6.89 21.38
CA PRO A 87 -8.98 7.64 22.31
C PRO A 87 -9.66 8.80 21.59
N ASP A 88 -10.84 9.21 22.08
CA ASP A 88 -11.45 10.44 21.60
C ASP A 88 -10.59 11.65 21.93
N PRO A 89 -10.62 12.69 21.12
CA PRO A 89 -11.46 12.90 19.91
C PRO A 89 -10.69 12.70 18.57
N TYR A 90 -9.49 12.13 18.57
CA TYR A 90 -8.62 12.15 17.41
C TYR A 90 -8.27 10.76 16.87
N ILE A 91 -8.12 10.68 15.54
CA ILE A 91 -7.40 9.62 14.85
C ILE A 91 -6.14 10.24 14.27
N VAL A 92 -4.98 9.67 14.59
CA VAL A 92 -3.69 10.15 14.10
C VAL A 92 -3.24 9.27 12.94
N VAL A 93 -2.98 9.88 11.79
CA VAL A 93 -2.52 9.19 10.59
C VAL A 93 -1.25 9.85 10.08
N GLY A 94 -0.19 9.07 10.00
CA GLY A 94 1.05 9.48 9.33
C GLY A 94 0.95 9.20 7.83
N ALA A 95 1.47 10.11 7.01
CA ALA A 95 1.60 9.90 5.58
C ALA A 95 3.01 10.22 5.11
N ASP A 96 3.53 9.35 4.25
CA ASP A 96 4.87 9.49 3.70
C ASP A 96 4.89 8.98 2.25
N ASP A 97 5.79 9.53 1.44
CA ASP A 97 6.08 8.98 0.12
C ASP A 97 7.28 8.04 0.17
N THR A 98 7.12 6.88 -0.42
CA THR A 98 8.19 5.88 -0.50
C THR A 98 8.45 5.47 -1.93
N ARG A 99 9.71 5.14 -2.22
CA ARG A 99 10.12 4.65 -3.52
C ARG A 99 10.65 3.23 -3.41
N ILE A 100 10.04 2.32 -4.17
CA ILE A 100 10.44 0.92 -4.22
C ILE A 100 11.31 0.69 -5.46
N ARG A 101 12.57 0.30 -5.24
CA ARG A 101 13.52 -0.02 -6.31
C ARG A 101 13.00 -1.15 -7.20
N LYS A 102 13.16 -0.97 -8.49
CA LYS A 102 12.83 -1.97 -9.51
C LYS A 102 14.01 -2.14 -10.46
N THR A 103 14.16 -3.35 -11.00
CA THR A 103 15.20 -3.65 -12.01
C THR A 103 14.62 -3.73 -13.42
N GLY A 104 13.34 -4.06 -13.54
CA GLY A 104 12.65 -4.20 -14.84
C GLY A 104 12.37 -2.85 -15.49
N LYS A 105 12.81 -2.66 -16.74
CA LYS A 105 12.59 -1.42 -17.51
C LYS A 105 11.16 -1.28 -18.04
N LYS A 106 10.40 -2.38 -18.13
CA LYS A 106 9.03 -2.43 -18.68
C LYS A 106 7.94 -2.42 -17.59
N ILE A 107 8.31 -2.26 -16.32
CA ILE A 107 7.32 -2.23 -15.22
C ILE A 107 6.56 -0.90 -15.30
N PRO A 108 5.22 -0.91 -15.37
CA PRO A 108 4.41 0.30 -15.46
C PRO A 108 4.66 1.25 -14.27
N GLY A 109 4.70 2.56 -14.54
CA GLY A 109 4.87 3.60 -13.52
C GLY A 109 6.25 3.69 -12.89
N THR A 110 7.26 2.97 -13.41
CA THR A 110 8.64 3.14 -13.00
C THR A 110 9.26 4.40 -13.61
N SER A 111 10.12 5.04 -12.85
CA SER A 111 10.84 6.25 -13.26
C SER A 111 12.11 6.41 -12.46
N TRP A 112 13.04 7.20 -12.99
CA TRP A 112 14.17 7.70 -12.22
C TRP A 112 13.70 8.76 -11.21
N GLY A 113 14.22 8.71 -10.01
CA GLY A 113 14.00 9.71 -8.99
C GLY A 113 15.09 9.66 -7.94
N ARG A 114 15.14 10.67 -7.09
CA ARG A 114 16.10 10.71 -5.98
C ARG A 114 15.91 9.49 -5.08
N ASP A 115 17.02 8.87 -4.70
CA ASP A 115 17.01 7.82 -3.67
C ASP A 115 16.86 8.49 -2.30
N PRO A 116 15.78 8.22 -1.56
CA PRO A 116 15.57 8.82 -0.24
C PRO A 116 16.62 8.40 0.80
N MET A 117 17.31 7.28 0.57
CA MET A 117 18.38 6.79 1.44
C MET A 117 19.77 7.35 1.09
N SER A 118 19.84 8.26 0.11
CA SER A 118 21.11 8.91 -0.26
C SER A 118 21.61 9.82 0.86
N PRO A 119 22.92 9.88 1.11
CA PRO A 119 23.53 10.89 1.97
C PRO A 119 23.14 12.31 1.55
N PRO A 120 23.04 13.27 2.50
CA PRO A 120 22.55 14.61 2.20
C PRO A 120 23.42 15.39 1.19
N PHE A 121 24.70 15.06 1.06
CA PHE A 121 25.64 15.74 0.14
C PHE A 121 25.78 15.04 -1.23
N GLN A 122 25.14 13.90 -1.43
CA GLN A 122 25.26 13.13 -2.68
C GLN A 122 23.88 12.79 -3.19
N VAL A 123 23.57 13.24 -4.41
CA VAL A 123 22.30 12.92 -5.06
C VAL A 123 22.47 11.64 -5.88
N ASN A 124 21.98 10.53 -5.34
CA ASN A 124 21.85 9.30 -6.08
C ASN A 124 20.45 9.20 -6.69
N LEU A 125 20.39 8.67 -7.91
CA LEU A 125 19.14 8.39 -8.60
C LEU A 125 18.83 6.88 -8.53
N MET A 126 17.57 6.57 -8.26
CA MET A 126 17.06 5.22 -8.18
C MET A 126 15.95 5.00 -9.20
N TRP A 127 16.04 3.90 -9.97
CA TRP A 127 14.94 3.43 -10.80
C TRP A 127 13.92 2.70 -9.96
N GLY A 128 12.66 3.15 -9.95
CA GLY A 128 11.65 2.55 -9.11
C GLY A 128 10.25 3.11 -9.31
N GLN A 129 9.31 2.57 -8.55
CA GLN A 129 7.94 3.06 -8.45
C GLN A 129 7.79 3.90 -7.19
N ARG A 130 7.00 4.97 -7.25
CA ARG A 130 6.68 5.83 -6.11
C ARG A 130 5.29 5.50 -5.59
N PHE A 131 5.20 5.34 -4.27
CA PHE A 131 3.96 5.10 -3.56
C PHE A 131 3.76 6.15 -2.48
N LEU A 132 2.51 6.43 -2.19
CA LEU A 132 2.07 7.19 -1.04
C LEU A 132 1.47 6.22 -0.04
N GLN A 133 2.01 6.19 1.18
CA GLN A 133 1.56 5.32 2.26
C GLN A 133 0.90 6.15 3.35
N PHE A 134 -0.27 5.71 3.80
CA PHE A 134 -0.91 6.21 5.01
C PHE A 134 -0.89 5.13 6.08
N SER A 135 -0.55 5.51 7.29
CA SER A 135 -0.48 4.60 8.43
C SER A 135 -1.20 5.18 9.63
N SER A 136 -2.07 4.39 10.25
CA SER A 136 -2.63 4.71 11.56
C SER A 136 -1.51 4.66 12.61
N LEU A 137 -1.30 5.75 13.36
CA LEU A 137 -0.29 5.83 14.42
C LEU A 137 -0.93 5.46 15.75
N LEU A 138 -0.95 4.16 16.07
CA LEU A 138 -1.64 3.63 17.23
C LEU A 138 -0.95 4.02 18.55
N PRO A 139 -1.66 4.65 19.52
CA PRO A 139 -1.11 5.07 20.80
C PRO A 139 -1.05 3.91 21.81
N LEU A 140 -0.36 2.82 21.49
CA LEU A 140 -0.34 1.59 22.29
C LEU A 140 0.28 1.78 23.68
N TYR A 141 1.08 2.84 23.88
CA TYR A 141 1.63 3.18 25.19
C TYR A 141 0.56 3.43 26.26
N LYS A 142 -0.62 3.89 25.88
CA LYS A 142 -1.74 4.13 26.82
C LYS A 142 -2.44 2.84 27.27
N ILE A 143 -2.35 1.78 26.46
CA ILE A 143 -3.10 0.54 26.68
C ILE A 143 -2.18 -0.58 27.18
N TYR A 144 -0.99 -0.69 26.59
CA TYR A 144 -0.09 -1.83 26.80
C TYR A 144 1.29 -1.43 27.30
N ASN A 145 1.53 -0.17 27.61
CA ASN A 145 2.84 0.38 27.97
C ASN A 145 3.96 0.04 26.95
N VAL A 146 3.60 -0.01 25.68
CA VAL A 146 4.50 -0.22 24.54
C VAL A 146 4.55 1.04 23.70
N GLY A 147 5.66 1.24 22.98
CA GLY A 147 5.78 2.38 22.06
C GLY A 147 4.70 2.40 20.98
N PRO A 148 4.41 3.57 20.38
CA PRO A 148 3.43 3.70 19.32
C PRO A 148 3.79 2.79 18.13
N ARG A 149 2.80 2.36 17.37
CA ARG A 149 2.96 1.54 16.18
C ARG A 149 2.25 2.17 15.00
N ALA A 150 2.94 2.20 13.86
CA ALA A 150 2.37 2.58 12.59
C ALA A 150 1.81 1.32 11.90
N VAL A 151 0.51 1.34 11.58
CA VAL A 151 -0.16 0.26 10.85
C VAL A 151 -0.62 0.81 9.51
N PRO A 152 -0.11 0.30 8.37
CA PRO A 152 -0.53 0.75 7.05
C PRO A 152 -2.03 0.55 6.84
N ILE A 153 -2.71 1.62 6.41
CA ILE A 153 -4.16 1.63 6.12
C ILE A 153 -4.48 1.98 4.68
N ARG A 154 -3.51 2.55 3.93
CA ARG A 154 -3.57 2.80 2.49
C ARG A 154 -2.18 2.76 1.89
N PHE A 155 -2.11 2.28 0.65
CA PHE A 155 -0.85 2.21 -0.10
C PHE A 155 -1.15 2.43 -1.58
N ILE A 156 -0.84 3.61 -2.09
CA ILE A 156 -1.29 4.09 -3.39
C ILE A 156 -0.11 4.31 -4.32
N HIS A 157 -0.18 3.76 -5.53
CA HIS A 157 0.81 3.99 -6.58
C HIS A 157 0.61 5.37 -7.18
N VAL A 158 1.61 6.26 -7.06
CA VAL A 158 1.60 7.62 -7.59
C VAL A 158 2.74 7.79 -8.61
N PRO A 159 2.56 7.27 -9.83
CA PRO A 159 3.59 7.38 -10.86
C PRO A 159 3.77 8.84 -11.29
N PRO A 160 5.02 9.32 -11.42
CA PRO A 160 5.25 10.64 -11.98
C PRO A 160 4.85 10.68 -13.45
N LEU A 161 4.38 11.84 -13.90
CA LEU A 161 4.11 12.07 -15.32
C LEU A 161 5.40 11.98 -16.12
N LYS A 162 5.34 11.33 -17.27
CA LYS A 162 6.47 11.25 -18.18
C LYS A 162 6.76 12.62 -18.80
N LYS A 163 7.95 13.13 -18.57
CA LYS A 163 8.39 14.42 -19.14
C LYS A 163 8.51 14.30 -20.66
N PRO A 164 8.01 15.28 -21.43
CA PRO A 164 8.19 15.32 -22.88
C PRO A 164 9.67 15.28 -23.26
N GLY A 165 10.00 14.59 -24.33
CA GLY A 165 11.35 14.49 -24.86
C GLY A 165 11.87 15.82 -25.45
N ALA A 166 13.16 15.85 -25.82
CA ALA A 166 13.76 17.05 -26.42
C ALA A 166 13.09 17.52 -27.72
N LYS A 167 12.55 16.59 -28.50
CA LYS A 167 11.85 16.84 -29.77
C LYS A 167 10.34 17.09 -29.63
N ALA A 168 9.81 17.18 -28.42
CA ALA A 168 8.39 17.39 -28.17
C ALA A 168 7.95 18.79 -28.64
N SER A 169 6.75 18.88 -29.16
CA SER A 169 6.13 20.14 -29.61
C SER A 169 5.88 21.10 -28.43
N ASN A 170 5.67 22.37 -28.73
CA ASN A 170 5.31 23.36 -27.71
C ASN A 170 3.97 23.03 -27.05
N GLU A 171 3.03 22.48 -27.81
CA GLU A 171 1.72 22.03 -27.32
C GLU A 171 1.86 20.89 -26.31
N GLU A 172 2.67 19.85 -26.63
CA GLU A 172 2.95 18.75 -25.72
C GLU A 172 3.61 19.20 -24.40
N ARG A 173 4.51 20.18 -24.51
CA ARG A 173 5.15 20.78 -23.32
C ARG A 173 4.19 21.58 -22.48
N GLN A 174 3.27 22.32 -23.10
CA GLN A 174 2.25 23.10 -22.41
C GLN A 174 1.27 22.16 -21.71
N ASN A 175 0.75 21.15 -22.41
CA ASN A 175 -0.13 20.13 -21.86
C ASN A 175 0.52 19.40 -20.66
N TYR A 176 1.81 19.05 -20.77
CA TYR A 176 2.56 18.47 -19.66
C TYR A 176 2.59 19.39 -18.44
N LYS A 177 2.83 20.71 -18.62
CA LYS A 177 2.84 21.67 -17.51
C LYS A 177 1.48 21.77 -16.82
N GLU A 178 0.40 21.71 -17.56
CA GLU A 178 -0.97 21.73 -17.02
C GLU A 178 -1.29 20.43 -16.28
N LEU A 179 -0.95 19.28 -16.87
CA LEU A 179 -1.14 17.98 -16.23
C LEU A 179 -0.35 17.85 -14.93
N VAL A 180 0.87 18.39 -14.85
CA VAL A 180 1.68 18.37 -13.61
C VAL A 180 1.02 19.16 -12.49
N LYS A 181 0.30 20.26 -12.80
CA LYS A 181 -0.43 21.01 -11.78
C LYS A 181 -1.57 20.19 -11.17
N ILE A 182 -2.22 19.35 -11.97
CA ILE A 182 -3.39 18.56 -11.57
C ILE A 182 -2.97 17.19 -11.01
N LYS A 183 -1.96 16.55 -11.59
CA LYS A 183 -1.50 15.20 -11.25
C LYS A 183 -0.11 15.25 -10.61
N ASN A 184 -0.04 15.75 -9.40
CA ASN A 184 1.20 15.76 -8.59
C ASN A 184 0.99 15.03 -7.26
N LEU A 185 2.06 14.86 -6.49
CA LEU A 185 2.02 14.15 -5.21
C LEU A 185 1.11 14.85 -4.20
N SER A 186 1.15 16.18 -4.13
CA SER A 186 0.32 16.95 -3.19
C SER A 186 -1.17 16.82 -3.51
N THR A 187 -1.52 16.85 -4.80
CA THR A 187 -2.92 16.63 -5.23
C THR A 187 -3.38 15.20 -4.89
N ALA A 188 -2.56 14.19 -5.17
CA ALA A 188 -2.85 12.81 -4.80
C ALA A 188 -3.03 12.66 -3.29
N PHE A 189 -2.15 13.27 -2.49
CA PHE A 189 -2.26 13.29 -1.04
C PHE A 189 -3.60 13.89 -0.57
N THR A 190 -3.94 15.07 -1.07
CA THR A 190 -5.20 15.77 -0.69
C THR A 190 -6.43 14.94 -1.04
N GLN A 191 -6.44 14.33 -2.23
CA GLN A 191 -7.52 13.45 -2.67
C GLN A 191 -7.67 12.23 -1.76
N GLU A 192 -6.56 11.60 -1.39
CA GLU A 192 -6.57 10.43 -0.51
C GLU A 192 -6.99 10.77 0.92
N VAL A 193 -6.62 11.93 1.43
CA VAL A 193 -7.11 12.42 2.74
C VAL A 193 -8.63 12.60 2.70
N ALA A 194 -9.17 13.17 1.62
CA ALA A 194 -10.62 13.33 1.45
C ALA A 194 -11.33 11.97 1.39
N LEU A 195 -10.81 11.02 0.59
CA LEU A 195 -11.34 9.66 0.50
C LEU A 195 -11.27 8.92 1.85
N LEU A 196 -10.18 9.07 2.60
CA LEU A 196 -10.06 8.51 3.94
C LEU A 196 -11.11 9.10 4.89
N ARG A 197 -11.33 10.42 4.83
CA ARG A 197 -12.36 11.08 5.66
C ARG A 197 -13.76 10.55 5.32
N ASP A 198 -14.09 10.44 4.03
CA ASP A 198 -15.38 9.91 3.58
C ASP A 198 -15.57 8.46 4.03
N GLN A 199 -14.52 7.66 3.98
CA GLN A 199 -14.56 6.28 4.48
C GLN A 199 -14.82 6.23 5.99
N LEU A 200 -14.13 7.06 6.79
CA LEU A 200 -14.36 7.17 8.23
C LEU A 200 -15.80 7.60 8.54
N ASN A 201 -16.36 8.52 7.76
CA ASN A 201 -17.75 8.93 7.91
C ASN A 201 -18.73 7.79 7.63
N LYS A 202 -18.50 7.00 6.58
CA LYS A 202 -19.30 5.80 6.26
C LYS A 202 -19.27 4.75 7.37
N GLU A 203 -18.14 4.64 8.09
CA GLU A 203 -18.01 3.77 9.26
C GLU A 203 -18.58 4.39 10.55
N GLY A 204 -19.25 5.54 10.46
CA GLY A 204 -19.82 6.24 11.63
C GLY A 204 -18.77 6.88 12.54
N CYS A 205 -17.53 6.99 12.10
CA CYS A 205 -16.45 7.54 12.90
C CYS A 205 -16.41 9.09 12.80
N LEU A 206 -16.87 9.76 13.84
CA LEU A 206 -16.92 11.22 13.95
C LEU A 206 -15.61 11.83 14.50
N LYS A 207 -14.63 11.03 14.85
CA LYS A 207 -13.34 11.52 15.39
C LYS A 207 -12.63 12.41 14.37
N LYS A 208 -11.92 13.41 14.88
CA LYS A 208 -11.13 14.32 14.04
C LYS A 208 -9.91 13.59 13.47
N LEU A 209 -9.67 13.74 12.19
CA LEU A 209 -8.49 13.20 11.52
C LEU A 209 -7.33 14.19 11.68
N LEU A 210 -6.26 13.75 12.34
CA LEU A 210 -5.00 14.49 12.48
C LEU A 210 -3.97 13.86 11.55
N MET A 211 -3.49 14.64 10.58
CA MET A 211 -2.46 14.21 9.64
C MET A 211 -1.08 14.65 10.11
N VAL A 212 -0.11 13.72 10.02
CA VAL A 212 1.32 13.95 10.27
C VAL A 212 2.08 13.58 9.00
N CYS A 213 2.90 14.51 8.48
CA CYS A 213 3.70 14.36 7.26
C CYS A 213 5.18 14.63 7.56
#